data_c0aa9e1431b0061dab5a8e9c3a3d2b9c
#
_entry.id   c0aa9e1431b0061dab5a8e9c3a3d2b9c
#
_cell.length_a   1.000
_cell.length_b   1.000
_cell.length_c   1.000
_cell.angle_alpha   90.00
_cell.angle_beta   90.00
_cell.angle_gamma   90.00
#
_symmetry.space_group_name_H-M   'P 1'
#
loop_
_entity.id
_entity.type
_entity.pdbx_description
1 polymer ?
#
loop_
_entity_poly.entity_id
_entity_poly.type
_entity_poly.pdbx_seq_one_letter_code
_entity_poly.pdbx_strand_id
1 'polypeptide(L)'
;MASAPPTRRLSSGELAPSDEHSLVPVGMATILPEAARHVRQLESELLTCFYRYGYDEIILPTFEYFDVLAPGLEPALLENSYKIVDRTTGRILLLRPDVTAQIARTVAMGMLGTRLPLRLSYRATVFRYEPDHVGRDRELFQVGAELIGADDLSADCEIIMLMIESLRQVGLPSFKISLGHVGFFKGLLVRAGLSAEGQKLAEQAASRKDFPWLREILERERVGKRSAQSILNALELCGKAEVLSKGRTLAQGEQPLVQALDRLAQVYELLCSMGFQDLLLLDLGEFRGFDYYDGIVFDVFTDGIGIELGGGGRYDHLIGRFGRDIPSTGFALNVDRLFRGLNLVDTTRTVTSAVLVVGPVTMTKELVSVSRQLRQVGVRVIQRAVTASGQDLVGAAADAGLEADIPTTIVMGADQPNREHVVVLSRQQMGDGKTGRSPLHRKTMSMSDFTASLRTDREGAS
;
A
#
# COMPACT_ATOMS: atom_id res chain seq x y z
N MET A 1 31.88 -19.31 26.65
CA MET A 1 31.94 -18.77 25.27
C MET A 1 30.86 -19.47 24.46
N ALA A 2 29.70 -18.86 24.34
CA ALA A 2 28.60 -19.40 23.53
C ALA A 2 28.56 -18.56 22.23
N SER A 3 28.77 -19.23 21.10
CA SER A 3 28.73 -18.64 19.76
C SER A 3 27.30 -18.19 19.44
N ALA A 4 27.16 -16.96 18.97
CA ALA A 4 25.90 -16.45 18.45
C ALA A 4 25.46 -17.27 17.22
N PRO A 5 24.16 -17.55 17.04
CA PRO A 5 23.67 -18.26 15.87
C PRO A 5 23.76 -17.36 14.63
N PRO A 6 23.98 -17.93 13.45
CA PRO A 6 24.11 -17.18 12.19
C PRO A 6 22.77 -16.53 11.81
N THR A 7 22.80 -15.24 11.50
CA THR A 7 21.70 -14.49 10.91
C THR A 7 21.34 -15.07 9.55
N ARG A 8 20.24 -15.79 9.48
CA ARG A 8 19.67 -16.30 8.23
C ARG A 8 19.04 -15.14 7.46
N ARG A 9 19.62 -14.75 6.34
CA ARG A 9 18.99 -13.87 5.36
C ARG A 9 17.80 -14.64 4.77
N LEU A 10 16.60 -14.11 4.90
CA LEU A 10 15.42 -14.64 4.23
C LEU A 10 15.57 -14.37 2.72
N SER A 11 15.91 -15.41 1.97
CA SER A 11 15.75 -15.42 0.51
C SER A 11 14.27 -15.55 0.20
N SER A 12 13.80 -14.72 -0.74
CA SER A 12 12.46 -14.79 -1.31
C SER A 12 12.16 -16.21 -1.81
N GLY A 13 11.20 -16.92 -1.20
CA GLY A 13 10.61 -18.10 -1.81
C GLY A 13 10.44 -19.36 -1.00
N GLU A 14 10.78 -19.44 0.29
CA GLU A 14 10.46 -20.63 1.09
C GLU A 14 9.52 -20.27 2.25
N LEU A 15 8.24 -20.63 2.07
CA LEU A 15 7.27 -20.72 3.16
C LEU A 15 7.71 -21.85 4.08
N ALA A 16 8.13 -21.54 5.30
CA ALA A 16 8.38 -22.53 6.32
C ALA A 16 7.08 -23.28 6.65
N PRO A 17 7.15 -24.61 6.92
CA PRO A 17 6.00 -25.36 7.42
C PRO A 17 5.53 -24.76 8.75
N SER A 18 4.25 -24.99 9.08
CA SER A 18 3.59 -24.54 10.31
C SER A 18 4.36 -25.02 11.54
N ASP A 19 5.32 -24.24 12.00
CA ASP A 19 6.04 -24.52 13.22
C ASP A 19 5.18 -24.09 14.41
N GLU A 20 4.81 -25.02 15.27
CA GLU A 20 4.14 -24.78 16.57
C GLU A 20 4.93 -23.80 17.48
N HIS A 21 6.12 -23.36 17.06
CA HIS A 21 7.03 -22.47 17.79
C HIS A 21 7.27 -21.10 17.11
N SER A 22 6.40 -20.71 16.15
CA SER A 22 6.53 -19.36 15.59
C SER A 22 6.33 -18.29 16.67
N LEU A 23 7.26 -17.34 16.77
CA LEU A 23 7.19 -16.21 17.71
C LEU A 23 6.19 -15.13 17.29
N VAL A 24 5.69 -15.19 16.05
CA VAL A 24 4.75 -14.24 15.48
C VAL A 24 3.57 -15.03 14.88
N PRO A 25 2.31 -14.58 15.05
CA PRO A 25 1.17 -15.28 14.47
C PRO A 25 1.29 -15.43 12.94
N VAL A 26 0.81 -16.54 12.40
CA VAL A 26 0.81 -16.82 10.97
C VAL A 26 0.07 -15.71 10.21
N GLY A 27 0.66 -15.21 9.13
CA GLY A 27 0.12 -14.09 8.34
C GLY A 27 0.33 -12.71 8.96
N MET A 28 1.19 -12.60 10.00
CA MET A 28 1.69 -11.35 10.55
C MET A 28 3.22 -11.33 10.46
N ALA A 29 3.81 -10.15 10.39
CA ALA A 29 5.26 -9.99 10.28
C ALA A 29 5.78 -8.82 11.10
N THR A 30 7.00 -8.96 11.65
CA THR A 30 7.75 -7.82 12.20
C THR A 30 8.51 -7.14 11.09
N ILE A 31 8.14 -5.89 10.79
CA ILE A 31 8.85 -5.07 9.81
C ILE A 31 10.10 -4.48 10.48
N LEU A 32 11.28 -4.88 10.01
CA LEU A 32 12.55 -4.43 10.57
C LEU A 32 12.83 -2.95 10.25
N PRO A 33 13.73 -2.27 11.01
CA PRO A 33 13.87 -0.81 10.95
C PRO A 33 14.15 -0.20 9.58
N GLU A 34 14.87 -0.88 8.72
CA GLU A 34 15.15 -0.41 7.36
C GLU A 34 13.89 -0.44 6.50
N ALA A 35 13.24 -1.59 6.40
CA ALA A 35 11.98 -1.74 5.68
C ALA A 35 10.88 -0.84 6.26
N ALA A 36 10.82 -0.69 7.59
CA ALA A 36 9.85 0.19 8.25
C ALA A 36 10.01 1.67 7.84
N ARG A 37 11.26 2.15 7.63
CA ARG A 37 11.49 3.51 7.12
C ARG A 37 10.97 3.68 5.70
N HIS A 38 11.24 2.72 4.82
CA HIS A 38 10.77 2.76 3.44
C HIS A 38 9.24 2.69 3.35
N VAL A 39 8.61 1.82 4.15
CA VAL A 39 7.15 1.74 4.25
C VAL A 39 6.55 3.10 4.69
N ARG A 40 7.12 3.74 5.73
CA ARG A 40 6.65 5.05 6.20
C ARG A 40 6.88 6.18 5.20
N GLN A 41 7.98 6.13 4.47
CA GLN A 41 8.25 7.08 3.38
C GLN A 41 7.23 6.90 2.27
N LEU A 42 6.98 5.67 1.83
CA LEU A 42 5.99 5.34 0.80
C LEU A 42 4.58 5.83 1.18
N GLU A 43 4.13 5.55 2.41
CA GLU A 43 2.87 6.06 2.93
C GLU A 43 2.80 7.59 2.88
N SER A 44 3.89 8.28 3.27
CA SER A 44 3.95 9.74 3.27
C SER A 44 3.91 10.33 1.87
N GLU A 45 4.58 9.71 0.90
CA GLU A 45 4.57 10.13 -0.51
C GLU A 45 3.17 9.98 -1.12
N LEU A 46 2.47 8.87 -0.84
CA LEU A 46 1.10 8.62 -1.28
C LEU A 46 0.14 9.67 -0.69
N LEU A 47 0.16 9.87 0.63
CA LEU A 47 -0.69 10.87 1.30
C LEU A 47 -0.39 12.30 0.82
N THR A 48 0.87 12.63 0.51
CA THR A 48 1.24 13.92 -0.06
C THR A 48 0.64 14.10 -1.46
N CYS A 49 0.60 13.05 -2.27
CA CYS A 49 -0.09 13.07 -3.56
C CYS A 49 -1.59 13.32 -3.37
N PHE A 50 -2.24 12.60 -2.45
CA PHE A 50 -3.67 12.76 -2.16
C PHE A 50 -4.00 14.18 -1.65
N TYR A 51 -3.16 14.73 -0.78
CA TYR A 51 -3.32 16.12 -0.30
C TYR A 51 -3.29 17.14 -1.44
N ARG A 52 -2.45 16.97 -2.46
CA ARG A 52 -2.40 17.84 -3.65
C ARG A 52 -3.69 17.79 -4.48
N TYR A 53 -4.45 16.72 -4.40
CA TYR A 53 -5.77 16.56 -5.00
C TYR A 53 -6.91 17.07 -4.09
N GLY A 54 -6.57 17.61 -2.90
CA GLY A 54 -7.52 18.15 -1.93
C GLY A 54 -8.15 17.12 -1.02
N TYR A 55 -7.50 15.94 -0.83
CA TYR A 55 -7.96 14.92 0.12
C TYR A 55 -7.32 15.15 1.48
N ASP A 56 -8.15 15.33 2.51
CA ASP A 56 -7.74 15.47 3.89
C ASP A 56 -7.67 14.13 4.61
N GLU A 57 -6.62 13.92 5.41
CA GLU A 57 -6.44 12.65 6.14
C GLU A 57 -7.45 12.54 7.30
N ILE A 58 -8.14 11.39 7.37
CA ILE A 58 -8.97 10.98 8.51
C ILE A 58 -8.32 9.80 9.23
N ILE A 59 -8.33 9.85 10.57
CA ILE A 59 -7.83 8.77 11.43
C ILE A 59 -9.03 8.08 12.10
N LEU A 60 -9.19 6.80 11.80
CA LEU A 60 -10.31 6.00 12.29
C LEU A 60 -9.87 5.04 13.41
N PRO A 61 -10.75 4.66 14.34
CA PRO A 61 -10.42 3.71 15.39
C PRO A 61 -10.09 2.33 14.82
N THR A 62 -9.18 1.61 15.49
CA THR A 62 -8.80 0.24 15.10
C THR A 62 -9.90 -0.77 15.41
N PHE A 63 -10.67 -0.51 16.46
CA PHE A 63 -11.81 -1.33 16.87
C PHE A 63 -13.12 -0.62 16.55
N GLU A 64 -14.10 -1.41 16.13
CA GLU A 64 -15.49 -0.97 15.93
C GLU A 64 -16.42 -1.90 16.68
N TYR A 65 -17.59 -1.40 17.10
CA TYR A 65 -18.63 -2.28 17.58
C TYR A 65 -19.22 -3.09 16.44
N PHE A 66 -19.31 -4.42 16.65
CA PHE A 66 -19.84 -5.35 15.65
C PHE A 66 -21.21 -4.94 15.12
N ASP A 67 -22.15 -4.67 16.04
CA ASP A 67 -23.53 -4.30 15.73
C ASP A 67 -23.63 -2.94 14.99
N VAL A 68 -22.63 -2.08 15.11
CA VAL A 68 -22.58 -0.77 14.43
C VAL A 68 -21.99 -0.87 13.04
N LEU A 69 -20.92 -1.66 12.85
CA LEU A 69 -20.23 -1.74 11.55
C LEU A 69 -20.80 -2.84 10.62
N ALA A 70 -21.41 -3.88 11.20
CA ALA A 70 -21.92 -5.02 10.45
C ALA A 70 -22.84 -4.69 9.26
N PRO A 71 -23.73 -3.67 9.33
CA PRO A 71 -24.54 -3.31 8.16
C PRO A 71 -23.75 -2.95 6.90
N GLY A 72 -22.53 -2.39 7.07
CA GLY A 72 -21.66 -1.99 5.96
C GLY A 72 -20.74 -3.10 5.43
N LEU A 73 -20.72 -4.27 6.06
CA LEU A 73 -19.85 -5.37 5.72
C LEU A 73 -20.64 -6.52 5.10
N GLU A 74 -20.04 -7.19 4.12
CA GLU A 74 -20.60 -8.42 3.58
C GLU A 74 -20.49 -9.59 4.57
N PRO A 75 -21.36 -10.59 4.49
CA PRO A 75 -21.36 -11.72 5.41
C PRO A 75 -20.04 -12.49 5.48
N ALA A 76 -19.37 -12.71 4.34
CA ALA A 76 -18.09 -13.40 4.28
C ALA A 76 -16.98 -12.62 5.01
N LEU A 77 -16.96 -11.28 4.87
CA LEU A 77 -16.01 -10.43 5.57
C LEU A 77 -16.29 -10.37 7.07
N LEU A 78 -17.58 -10.36 7.46
CA LEU A 78 -18.00 -10.44 8.87
C LEU A 78 -17.59 -11.77 9.52
N GLU A 79 -17.74 -12.88 8.79
CA GLU A 79 -17.36 -14.21 9.26
C GLU A 79 -15.85 -14.27 9.49
N ASN A 80 -15.07 -13.75 8.54
CA ASN A 80 -13.61 -13.73 8.53
C ASN A 80 -13.01 -12.54 9.32
N SER A 81 -13.80 -11.84 10.15
CA SER A 81 -13.30 -10.74 10.98
C SER A 81 -12.85 -11.22 12.35
N TYR A 82 -11.78 -10.62 12.89
CA TYR A 82 -11.34 -10.85 14.26
C TYR A 82 -12.31 -10.17 15.23
N LYS A 83 -12.88 -10.95 16.15
CA LYS A 83 -13.89 -10.53 17.13
C LYS A 83 -13.37 -10.71 18.54
N ILE A 84 -13.54 -9.70 19.38
CA ILE A 84 -13.22 -9.76 20.81
C ILE A 84 -14.36 -9.16 21.65
N VAL A 85 -14.47 -9.57 22.89
CA VAL A 85 -15.46 -9.03 23.82
C VAL A 85 -14.85 -7.82 24.54
N ASP A 86 -15.52 -6.67 24.48
CA ASP A 86 -15.19 -5.51 25.31
C ASP A 86 -15.50 -5.82 26.77
N ARG A 87 -14.47 -5.83 27.60
CA ARG A 87 -14.60 -6.15 29.02
C ARG A 87 -15.42 -5.13 29.80
N THR A 88 -15.51 -3.90 29.31
CA THR A 88 -16.24 -2.83 30.01
C THR A 88 -17.73 -2.88 29.73
N THR A 89 -18.11 -3.12 28.46
CA THR A 89 -19.52 -3.06 28.04
C THR A 89 -20.13 -4.43 27.77
N GLY A 90 -19.33 -5.48 27.63
CA GLY A 90 -19.76 -6.81 27.19
C GLY A 90 -20.12 -6.91 25.71
N ARG A 91 -19.99 -5.81 24.93
CA ARG A 91 -20.29 -5.80 23.49
C ARG A 91 -19.17 -6.48 22.70
N ILE A 92 -19.51 -6.97 21.53
CA ILE A 92 -18.52 -7.53 20.59
C ILE A 92 -17.87 -6.38 19.82
N LEU A 93 -16.53 -6.37 19.82
CA LEU A 93 -15.70 -5.50 19.02
C LEU A 93 -15.16 -6.26 17.79
N LEU A 94 -15.03 -5.58 16.67
CA LEU A 94 -14.32 -6.03 15.50
C LEU A 94 -12.96 -5.30 15.43
N LEU A 95 -11.89 -6.02 15.15
CA LEU A 95 -10.73 -5.41 14.47
C LEU A 95 -11.18 -5.04 13.06
N ARG A 96 -10.98 -3.78 12.66
CA ARG A 96 -11.48 -3.27 11.37
C ARG A 96 -11.01 -4.14 10.19
N PRO A 97 -11.94 -4.75 9.44
CA PRO A 97 -11.61 -5.55 8.26
C PRO A 97 -11.61 -4.72 6.97
N ASP A 98 -12.20 -3.51 7.03
CA ASP A 98 -12.38 -2.61 5.91
C ASP A 98 -12.46 -1.15 6.39
N VAL A 99 -11.81 -0.22 5.69
CA VAL A 99 -11.78 1.21 6.04
C VAL A 99 -12.93 1.95 5.39
N THR A 100 -13.31 1.60 4.16
CA THR A 100 -14.40 2.24 3.41
C THR A 100 -15.72 2.16 4.19
N ALA A 101 -16.03 0.99 4.77
CA ALA A 101 -17.21 0.82 5.63
C ALA A 101 -17.15 1.69 6.90
N GLN A 102 -15.97 1.88 7.51
CA GLN A 102 -15.80 2.80 8.65
C GLN A 102 -16.06 4.26 8.25
N ILE A 103 -15.55 4.67 7.08
CA ILE A 103 -15.78 6.02 6.54
C ILE A 103 -17.25 6.20 6.24
N ALA A 104 -17.90 5.24 5.57
CA ALA A 104 -19.34 5.27 5.30
C ALA A 104 -20.17 5.47 6.58
N ARG A 105 -19.89 4.70 7.63
CA ARG A 105 -20.49 4.87 8.96
C ARG A 105 -20.22 6.25 9.55
N THR A 106 -18.97 6.71 9.48
CA THR A 106 -18.57 8.01 10.06
C THR A 106 -19.31 9.16 9.38
N VAL A 107 -19.39 9.13 8.06
CA VAL A 107 -20.12 10.13 7.27
C VAL A 107 -21.61 10.10 7.58
N ALA A 108 -22.22 8.90 7.62
CA ALA A 108 -23.65 8.75 7.92
C ALA A 108 -24.03 9.24 9.31
N MET A 109 -23.17 9.01 10.31
CA MET A 109 -23.49 9.26 11.72
C MET A 109 -22.98 10.59 12.29
N GLY A 110 -22.00 11.24 11.69
CA GLY A 110 -21.39 12.40 12.34
C GLY A 110 -20.93 13.52 11.42
N MET A 111 -20.46 13.21 10.24
CA MET A 111 -19.91 14.21 9.31
C MET A 111 -20.94 14.78 8.34
N LEU A 112 -22.23 14.44 8.49
CA LEU A 112 -23.30 14.87 7.55
C LEU A 112 -23.58 16.38 7.56
N GLY A 113 -23.14 17.09 8.57
CA GLY A 113 -23.20 18.56 8.59
C GLY A 113 -22.17 19.24 7.67
N THR A 114 -21.25 18.49 7.10
CA THR A 114 -20.18 18.98 6.23
C THR A 114 -20.70 19.14 4.79
N ARG A 115 -20.16 20.11 4.05
CA ARG A 115 -20.53 20.32 2.65
C ARG A 115 -19.98 19.19 1.78
N LEU A 116 -20.83 18.64 0.91
CA LEU A 116 -20.41 17.71 -0.13
C LEU A 116 -19.88 18.47 -1.37
N PRO A 117 -18.97 17.89 -2.15
CA PRO A 117 -18.35 16.57 -1.93
C PRO A 117 -17.26 16.60 -0.87
N LEU A 118 -17.12 15.48 -0.14
CA LEU A 118 -16.00 15.24 0.79
C LEU A 118 -14.88 14.50 0.05
N ARG A 119 -13.64 14.91 0.31
CA ARG A 119 -12.43 14.21 -0.13
C ARG A 119 -11.65 13.77 1.09
N LEU A 120 -11.66 12.48 1.37
CA LEU A 120 -11.01 11.89 2.54
C LEU A 120 -9.92 10.93 2.10
N SER A 121 -8.78 10.99 2.77
CA SER A 121 -7.71 10.02 2.62
C SER A 121 -7.42 9.35 3.96
N TYR A 122 -6.77 8.20 3.91
CA TYR A 122 -6.43 7.48 5.13
C TYR A 122 -5.17 6.63 4.97
N ARG A 123 -4.56 6.36 6.12
CA ARG A 123 -3.55 5.34 6.31
C ARG A 123 -4.01 4.45 7.46
N ALA A 124 -4.19 3.17 7.19
CA ALA A 124 -4.75 2.26 8.18
C ALA A 124 -4.30 0.82 7.97
N THR A 125 -4.21 0.08 9.05
CA THR A 125 -4.06 -1.38 9.00
C THR A 125 -5.44 -2.03 9.06
N VAL A 126 -5.73 -2.96 8.17
CA VAL A 126 -6.93 -3.81 8.21
C VAL A 126 -6.56 -5.24 8.54
N PHE A 127 -7.48 -5.96 9.18
CA PHE A 127 -7.25 -7.29 9.71
C PHE A 127 -8.28 -8.26 9.14
N ARG A 128 -7.81 -9.31 8.42
CA ARG A 128 -8.67 -10.31 7.79
C ARG A 128 -8.15 -11.71 8.08
N TYR A 129 -9.06 -12.60 8.41
CA TYR A 129 -8.76 -14.01 8.55
C TYR A 129 -9.19 -14.74 7.27
N GLU A 130 -8.23 -15.25 6.51
CA GLU A 130 -8.51 -16.05 5.30
C GLU A 130 -7.95 -17.46 5.51
N PRO A 131 -8.80 -18.42 5.95
CA PRO A 131 -8.34 -19.76 6.34
C PRO A 131 -7.78 -20.57 5.17
N ASP A 132 -8.27 -20.34 3.95
CA ASP A 132 -7.99 -21.20 2.78
C ASP A 132 -6.75 -20.75 1.97
N HIS A 133 -6.08 -19.67 2.38
CA HIS A 133 -4.95 -19.13 1.64
C HIS A 133 -3.69 -19.11 2.50
N VAL A 134 -2.91 -20.19 2.38
CA VAL A 134 -1.55 -20.25 2.96
C VAL A 134 -0.71 -19.14 2.33
N GLY A 135 -0.18 -18.24 3.18
CA GLY A 135 0.71 -17.15 2.73
C GLY A 135 0.05 -15.80 2.46
N ARG A 136 -1.27 -15.63 2.65
CA ARG A 136 -1.88 -14.30 2.68
C ARG A 136 -1.66 -13.62 4.03
N ASP A 137 -1.30 -12.34 3.95
CA ASP A 137 -1.10 -11.50 5.12
C ASP A 137 -2.46 -11.26 5.80
N ARG A 138 -2.53 -11.48 7.12
CA ARG A 138 -3.72 -11.21 7.96
C ARG A 138 -3.78 -9.77 8.44
N GLU A 139 -2.67 -9.09 8.34
CA GLU A 139 -2.48 -7.68 8.66
C GLU A 139 -2.04 -6.97 7.38
N LEU A 140 -2.88 -6.09 6.85
CA LEU A 140 -2.68 -5.40 5.58
C LEU A 140 -2.54 -3.90 5.83
N PHE A 141 -1.42 -3.32 5.45
CA PHE A 141 -1.19 -1.87 5.51
C PHE A 141 -1.81 -1.22 4.28
N GLN A 142 -2.79 -0.35 4.49
CA GLN A 142 -3.51 0.32 3.41
C GLN A 142 -3.35 1.84 3.47
N VAL A 143 -3.20 2.45 2.30
CA VAL A 143 -3.38 3.88 2.07
C VAL A 143 -4.44 4.04 1.00
N GLY A 144 -5.46 4.87 1.25
CA GLY A 144 -6.58 5.02 0.34
C GLY A 144 -7.20 6.41 0.34
N ALA A 145 -8.08 6.63 -0.63
CA ALA A 145 -8.80 7.88 -0.81
C ALA A 145 -10.26 7.61 -1.18
N GLU A 146 -11.18 8.41 -0.62
CA GLU A 146 -12.63 8.30 -0.82
C GLU A 146 -13.20 9.67 -1.20
N LEU A 147 -13.92 9.72 -2.33
CA LEU A 147 -14.67 10.87 -2.82
C LEU A 147 -16.15 10.61 -2.61
N ILE A 148 -16.79 11.40 -1.76
CA ILE A 148 -18.14 11.19 -1.29
C ILE A 148 -19.03 12.36 -1.67
N GLY A 149 -20.16 12.10 -2.30
CA GLY A 149 -21.15 13.11 -2.70
C GLY A 149 -20.96 13.62 -4.13
N ALA A 150 -20.31 12.86 -5.01
CA ALA A 150 -20.18 13.15 -6.43
C ALA A 150 -20.52 11.92 -7.30
N ASP A 151 -21.49 12.06 -8.22
CA ASP A 151 -22.00 10.99 -9.08
C ASP A 151 -21.62 11.14 -10.55
N ASP A 152 -20.90 12.19 -10.87
CA ASP A 152 -20.53 12.53 -12.24
C ASP A 152 -19.32 11.72 -12.76
N LEU A 153 -19.11 11.81 -14.09
CA LEU A 153 -18.00 11.14 -14.77
C LEU A 153 -16.63 11.59 -14.26
N SER A 154 -16.50 12.87 -13.89
CA SER A 154 -15.23 13.44 -13.45
C SER A 154 -14.81 12.85 -12.11
N ALA A 155 -15.74 12.45 -11.24
CA ALA A 155 -15.45 11.82 -9.97
C ALA A 155 -14.80 10.43 -10.15
N ASP A 156 -15.34 9.58 -11.05
CA ASP A 156 -14.73 8.28 -11.36
C ASP A 156 -13.32 8.47 -11.94
N CYS A 157 -13.18 9.42 -12.87
CA CYS A 157 -11.87 9.68 -13.49
C CYS A 157 -10.87 10.29 -12.50
N GLU A 158 -11.29 11.19 -11.59
CA GLU A 158 -10.44 11.80 -10.56
C GLU A 158 -9.80 10.71 -9.67
N ILE A 159 -10.61 9.77 -9.19
CA ILE A 159 -10.14 8.67 -8.32
C ILE A 159 -9.15 7.77 -9.04
N ILE A 160 -9.41 7.40 -10.30
CA ILE A 160 -8.50 6.55 -11.09
C ILE A 160 -7.20 7.32 -11.41
N MET A 161 -7.30 8.60 -11.80
CA MET A 161 -6.12 9.43 -12.04
C MET A 161 -5.28 9.64 -10.79
N LEU A 162 -5.92 9.87 -9.64
CA LEU A 162 -5.23 9.99 -8.37
C LEU A 162 -4.42 8.72 -8.05
N MET A 163 -4.99 7.54 -8.29
CA MET A 163 -4.27 6.28 -8.15
C MET A 163 -3.08 6.18 -9.12
N ILE A 164 -3.27 6.50 -10.40
CA ILE A 164 -2.20 6.49 -11.42
C ILE A 164 -1.05 7.42 -11.02
N GLU A 165 -1.37 8.67 -10.70
CA GLU A 165 -0.36 9.67 -10.36
C GLU A 165 0.39 9.33 -9.07
N SER A 166 -0.30 8.77 -8.08
CA SER A 166 0.33 8.33 -6.83
C SER A 166 1.30 7.17 -7.06
N LEU A 167 0.95 6.20 -7.91
CA LEU A 167 1.84 5.09 -8.28
C LEU A 167 3.07 5.57 -9.08
N ARG A 168 2.89 6.54 -9.97
CA ARG A 168 4.00 7.19 -10.68
C ARG A 168 4.91 7.98 -9.74
N GLN A 169 4.32 8.73 -8.80
CA GLN A 169 5.07 9.54 -7.84
C GLN A 169 5.99 8.68 -6.97
N VAL A 170 5.51 7.52 -6.51
CA VAL A 170 6.35 6.58 -5.74
C VAL A 170 7.33 5.79 -6.60
N GLY A 171 7.33 6.01 -7.91
CA GLY A 171 8.30 5.43 -8.84
C GLY A 171 8.01 3.98 -9.23
N LEU A 172 6.72 3.54 -9.25
CA LEU A 172 6.37 2.23 -9.76
C LEU A 172 6.51 2.23 -11.30
N PRO A 173 7.47 1.46 -11.87
CA PRO A 173 7.88 1.65 -13.27
C PRO A 173 6.91 1.04 -14.28
N SER A 174 6.21 -0.02 -13.91
CA SER A 174 5.27 -0.73 -14.78
C SER A 174 4.07 -1.19 -13.99
N PHE A 175 2.88 -0.83 -14.48
CA PHE A 175 1.63 -1.32 -13.92
C PHE A 175 0.52 -1.25 -14.96
N LYS A 176 -0.54 -2.03 -14.75
CA LYS A 176 -1.77 -2.02 -15.54
C LYS A 176 -2.97 -1.85 -14.61
N ILE A 177 -4.00 -1.21 -15.13
CA ILE A 177 -5.28 -1.03 -14.45
C ILE A 177 -6.34 -1.77 -15.25
N SER A 178 -6.97 -2.74 -14.59
CA SER A 178 -8.17 -3.40 -15.09
C SER A 178 -9.37 -2.53 -14.74
N LEU A 179 -10.21 -2.18 -15.72
CA LEU A 179 -11.42 -1.39 -15.56
C LEU A 179 -12.63 -2.23 -15.93
N GLY A 180 -13.61 -2.29 -15.04
CA GLY A 180 -14.86 -2.97 -15.25
C GLY A 180 -16.07 -2.16 -14.77
N HIS A 181 -17.25 -2.73 -14.91
CA HIS A 181 -18.48 -2.20 -14.36
C HIS A 181 -19.34 -3.33 -13.80
N VAL A 182 -19.47 -3.36 -12.48
CA VAL A 182 -20.18 -4.43 -11.76
C VAL A 182 -21.61 -4.64 -12.29
N GLY A 183 -22.31 -3.56 -12.61
CA GLY A 183 -23.68 -3.59 -13.12
C GLY A 183 -23.83 -4.35 -14.45
N PHE A 184 -22.76 -4.47 -15.25
CA PHE A 184 -22.83 -5.25 -16.49
C PHE A 184 -22.96 -6.75 -16.21
N PHE A 185 -22.08 -7.30 -15.38
CA PHE A 185 -22.13 -8.72 -15.05
C PHE A 185 -23.38 -9.08 -14.23
N LYS A 186 -23.71 -8.29 -13.20
CA LYS A 186 -24.96 -8.45 -12.43
C LYS A 186 -26.19 -8.41 -13.32
N GLY A 187 -26.23 -7.50 -14.28
CA GLY A 187 -27.33 -7.40 -15.23
C GLY A 187 -27.48 -8.67 -16.11
N LEU A 188 -26.37 -9.30 -16.51
CA LEU A 188 -26.42 -10.59 -17.22
C LEU A 188 -27.03 -11.70 -16.35
N LEU A 189 -26.70 -11.76 -15.05
CA LEU A 189 -27.24 -12.74 -14.11
C LEU A 189 -28.77 -12.53 -13.91
N VAL A 190 -29.18 -11.27 -13.72
CA VAL A 190 -30.62 -10.90 -13.59
C VAL A 190 -31.38 -11.29 -14.86
N ARG A 191 -30.87 -10.94 -16.04
CA ARG A 191 -31.47 -11.30 -17.34
C ARG A 191 -31.62 -12.81 -17.53
N ALA A 192 -30.63 -13.56 -17.02
CA ALA A 192 -30.66 -15.02 -17.12
C ALA A 192 -31.66 -15.66 -16.15
N GLY A 193 -32.28 -14.89 -15.24
CA GLY A 193 -33.31 -15.34 -14.32
C GLY A 193 -32.78 -16.09 -13.11
N LEU A 194 -31.51 -15.86 -12.72
CA LEU A 194 -30.97 -16.48 -11.51
C LEU A 194 -31.71 -15.99 -10.25
N SER A 195 -31.92 -16.89 -9.29
CA SER A 195 -32.37 -16.52 -7.96
C SER A 195 -31.41 -15.58 -7.26
N ALA A 196 -31.84 -14.85 -6.22
CA ALA A 196 -30.95 -13.96 -5.46
C ALA A 196 -29.74 -14.72 -4.85
N GLU A 197 -29.95 -15.96 -4.41
CA GLU A 197 -28.87 -16.83 -3.93
C GLU A 197 -27.95 -17.27 -5.09
N GLY A 198 -28.52 -17.66 -6.24
CA GLY A 198 -27.79 -18.04 -7.43
C GLY A 198 -26.91 -16.88 -7.97
N GLN A 199 -27.44 -15.65 -7.97
CA GLN A 199 -26.68 -14.45 -8.33
C GLN A 199 -25.47 -14.25 -7.40
N LYS A 200 -25.68 -14.32 -6.09
CA LYS A 200 -24.61 -14.17 -5.09
C LYS A 200 -23.51 -15.21 -5.26
N LEU A 201 -23.88 -16.48 -5.46
CA LEU A 201 -22.90 -17.56 -5.69
C LEU A 201 -22.16 -17.36 -7.03
N ALA A 202 -22.87 -16.93 -8.08
CA ALA A 202 -22.26 -16.63 -9.37
C ALA A 202 -21.28 -15.44 -9.29
N GLU A 203 -21.59 -14.41 -8.51
CA GLU A 203 -20.69 -13.30 -8.21
C GLU A 203 -19.43 -13.76 -7.48
N GLN A 204 -19.57 -14.65 -6.49
CA GLN A 204 -18.43 -15.24 -5.78
C GLN A 204 -17.56 -16.11 -6.70
N ALA A 205 -18.16 -16.91 -7.57
CA ALA A 205 -17.44 -17.69 -8.57
C ALA A 205 -16.71 -16.77 -9.59
N ALA A 206 -17.35 -15.68 -10.00
CA ALA A 206 -16.77 -14.70 -10.90
C ALA A 206 -15.56 -13.98 -10.30
N SER A 207 -15.65 -13.54 -9.03
CA SER A 207 -14.55 -12.85 -8.35
C SER A 207 -13.31 -13.72 -8.18
N ARG A 208 -13.48 -15.05 -8.15
CA ARG A 208 -12.39 -16.05 -8.08
C ARG A 208 -11.96 -16.54 -9.46
N LYS A 209 -12.63 -16.10 -10.55
CA LYS A 209 -12.49 -16.64 -11.92
C LYS A 209 -12.66 -18.18 -11.95
N ASP A 210 -13.53 -18.73 -11.06
CA ASP A 210 -13.83 -20.15 -10.96
C ASP A 210 -14.90 -20.55 -11.96
N PHE A 211 -14.48 -20.77 -13.21
CA PHE A 211 -15.37 -21.18 -14.30
C PHE A 211 -16.07 -22.53 -14.08
N PRO A 212 -15.42 -23.56 -13.52
CA PRO A 212 -16.10 -24.82 -13.18
C PRO A 212 -17.27 -24.60 -12.22
N TRP A 213 -17.03 -23.90 -11.12
CA TRP A 213 -18.06 -23.61 -10.13
C TRP A 213 -19.20 -22.74 -10.70
N LEU A 214 -18.85 -21.73 -11.49
CA LEU A 214 -19.88 -20.91 -12.16
C LEU A 214 -20.77 -21.76 -13.09
N ARG A 215 -20.22 -22.69 -13.86
CA ARG A 215 -21.02 -23.59 -14.72
C ARG A 215 -21.98 -24.45 -13.90
N GLU A 216 -21.52 -25.02 -12.77
CA GLU A 216 -22.36 -25.79 -11.86
C GLU A 216 -23.51 -24.96 -11.31
N ILE A 217 -23.27 -23.69 -10.92
CA ILE A 217 -24.31 -22.78 -10.46
C ILE A 217 -25.33 -22.53 -11.56
N LEU A 218 -24.90 -22.21 -12.79
CA LEU A 218 -25.77 -21.93 -13.92
C LEU A 218 -26.63 -23.16 -14.30
N GLU A 219 -26.09 -24.36 -14.19
CA GLU A 219 -26.84 -25.61 -14.39
C GLU A 219 -27.87 -25.83 -13.29
N ARG A 220 -27.50 -25.65 -12.03
CA ARG A 220 -28.39 -25.77 -10.87
C ARG A 220 -29.57 -24.78 -10.94
N GLU A 221 -29.28 -23.56 -11.37
CA GLU A 221 -30.29 -22.48 -11.59
C GLU A 221 -31.08 -22.69 -12.89
N ARG A 222 -30.82 -23.75 -13.68
CA ARG A 222 -31.48 -24.08 -14.93
C ARG A 222 -31.42 -22.97 -15.98
N VAL A 223 -30.30 -22.24 -16.01
CA VAL A 223 -30.06 -21.16 -16.97
C VAL A 223 -30.00 -21.73 -18.39
N GLY A 224 -30.70 -21.09 -19.33
CA GLY A 224 -30.70 -21.54 -20.74
C GLY A 224 -29.27 -21.45 -21.34
N LYS A 225 -28.90 -22.40 -22.18
CA LYS A 225 -27.54 -22.53 -22.75
C LYS A 225 -26.99 -21.24 -23.35
N ARG A 226 -27.84 -20.44 -24.05
CA ARG A 226 -27.42 -19.17 -24.66
C ARG A 226 -27.07 -18.12 -23.61
N SER A 227 -27.87 -18.00 -22.55
CA SER A 227 -27.60 -17.08 -21.44
C SER A 227 -26.37 -17.50 -20.64
N ALA A 228 -26.24 -18.80 -20.33
CA ALA A 228 -25.07 -19.35 -19.68
C ALA A 228 -23.77 -19.05 -20.45
N GLN A 229 -23.78 -19.26 -21.76
CA GLN A 229 -22.62 -18.95 -22.60
C GLN A 229 -22.33 -17.44 -22.63
N SER A 230 -23.36 -16.57 -22.63
CA SER A 230 -23.16 -15.11 -22.57
C SER A 230 -22.48 -14.68 -21.26
N ILE A 231 -22.87 -15.27 -20.11
CA ILE A 231 -22.26 -15.02 -18.79
C ILE A 231 -20.80 -15.47 -18.78
N LEU A 232 -20.51 -16.69 -19.25
CA LEU A 232 -19.15 -17.21 -19.33
C LEU A 232 -18.26 -16.37 -20.24
N ASN A 233 -18.77 -15.99 -21.43
CA ASN A 233 -18.05 -15.14 -22.38
C ASN A 233 -17.74 -13.76 -21.77
N ALA A 234 -18.64 -13.19 -20.96
CA ALA A 234 -18.40 -11.90 -20.32
C ALA A 234 -17.19 -11.93 -19.38
N LEU A 235 -17.00 -13.03 -18.62
CA LEU A 235 -15.85 -13.21 -17.72
C LEU A 235 -14.51 -13.38 -18.46
N GLU A 236 -14.54 -13.76 -19.75
CA GLU A 236 -13.34 -13.92 -20.59
C GLU A 236 -13.01 -12.63 -21.37
N LEU A 237 -13.92 -11.64 -21.37
CA LEU A 237 -13.73 -10.40 -22.13
C LEU A 237 -12.80 -9.43 -21.40
N CYS A 238 -11.51 -9.58 -21.66
CA CYS A 238 -10.47 -8.67 -21.24
C CYS A 238 -9.67 -8.19 -22.45
N GLY A 239 -9.29 -6.89 -22.50
CA GLY A 239 -8.54 -6.30 -23.63
C GLY A 239 -8.61 -4.78 -23.68
N LYS A 240 -8.62 -4.24 -24.88
CA LYS A 240 -8.72 -2.79 -25.15
C LYS A 240 -10.16 -2.43 -25.60
N ALA A 241 -10.31 -1.37 -26.37
CA ALA A 241 -11.60 -0.85 -26.80
C ALA A 241 -12.53 -1.87 -27.51
N GLU A 242 -11.98 -2.92 -28.12
CA GLU A 242 -12.75 -4.00 -28.75
C GLU A 242 -13.66 -4.76 -27.77
N VAL A 243 -13.33 -4.74 -26.47
CA VAL A 243 -14.16 -5.33 -25.41
C VAL A 243 -15.52 -4.66 -25.35
N LEU A 244 -15.60 -3.34 -25.53
CA LEU A 244 -16.86 -2.60 -25.51
C LEU A 244 -17.81 -3.03 -26.62
N SER A 245 -17.31 -3.23 -27.85
CA SER A 245 -18.13 -3.69 -28.97
C SER A 245 -18.67 -5.11 -28.77
N LYS A 246 -17.84 -6.01 -28.25
CA LYS A 246 -18.24 -7.37 -27.87
C LYS A 246 -19.26 -7.36 -26.72
N GLY A 247 -19.03 -6.50 -25.69
CA GLY A 247 -19.97 -6.29 -24.59
C GLY A 247 -21.34 -5.82 -25.07
N ARG A 248 -21.38 -4.85 -26.00
CA ARG A 248 -22.66 -4.40 -26.64
C ARG A 248 -23.40 -5.53 -27.35
N THR A 249 -22.69 -6.45 -28.00
CA THR A 249 -23.27 -7.65 -28.58
C THR A 249 -23.90 -8.56 -27.52
N LEU A 250 -23.22 -8.72 -26.34
CA LEU A 250 -23.78 -9.49 -25.23
C LEU A 250 -24.96 -8.78 -24.56
N ALA A 251 -24.96 -7.46 -24.50
CA ALA A 251 -26.06 -6.66 -23.95
C ALA A 251 -27.37 -6.79 -24.70
N GLN A 252 -27.33 -7.08 -26.02
CA GLN A 252 -28.52 -7.25 -26.89
C GLN A 252 -29.51 -6.08 -26.82
N GLY A 253 -29.04 -4.87 -26.55
CA GLY A 253 -29.84 -3.65 -26.45
C GLY A 253 -30.59 -3.46 -25.13
N GLU A 254 -30.42 -4.32 -24.13
CA GLU A 254 -31.02 -4.11 -22.82
C GLU A 254 -30.43 -2.89 -22.10
N GLN A 255 -31.31 -1.95 -21.75
CA GLN A 255 -30.95 -0.63 -21.25
C GLN A 255 -29.98 -0.65 -20.06
N PRO A 256 -30.17 -1.45 -18.98
CA PRO A 256 -29.23 -1.46 -17.86
C PRO A 256 -27.82 -1.91 -18.26
N LEU A 257 -27.71 -2.91 -19.12
CA LEU A 257 -26.43 -3.41 -19.64
C LEU A 257 -25.74 -2.39 -20.55
N VAL A 258 -26.52 -1.72 -21.40
CA VAL A 258 -26.02 -0.66 -22.30
C VAL A 258 -25.53 0.52 -21.47
N GLN A 259 -26.28 0.96 -20.46
CA GLN A 259 -25.87 2.06 -19.58
C GLN A 259 -24.57 1.77 -18.85
N ALA A 260 -24.40 0.55 -18.33
CA ALA A 260 -23.16 0.12 -17.69
C ALA A 260 -21.97 0.20 -18.66
N LEU A 261 -22.14 -0.27 -19.90
CA LEU A 261 -21.12 -0.18 -20.94
C LEU A 261 -20.85 1.25 -21.40
N ASP A 262 -21.88 2.10 -21.49
CA ASP A 262 -21.72 3.50 -21.84
C ASP A 262 -20.93 4.26 -20.79
N ARG A 263 -21.20 4.04 -19.49
CA ARG A 263 -20.42 4.63 -18.40
C ARG A 263 -18.97 4.15 -18.43
N LEU A 264 -18.75 2.85 -18.62
CA LEU A 264 -17.40 2.29 -18.75
C LEU A 264 -16.65 2.86 -19.95
N ALA A 265 -17.31 2.99 -21.10
CA ALA A 265 -16.74 3.59 -22.30
C ALA A 265 -16.35 5.05 -22.09
N GLN A 266 -17.22 5.86 -21.48
CA GLN A 266 -16.95 7.26 -21.17
C GLN A 266 -15.73 7.43 -20.26
N VAL A 267 -15.62 6.63 -19.17
CA VAL A 267 -14.44 6.64 -18.29
C VAL A 267 -13.18 6.25 -19.05
N TYR A 268 -13.24 5.16 -19.81
CA TYR A 268 -12.10 4.66 -20.60
C TYR A 268 -11.63 5.70 -21.63
N GLU A 269 -12.54 6.26 -22.42
CA GLU A 269 -12.25 7.25 -23.46
C GLU A 269 -11.65 8.54 -22.86
N LEU A 270 -12.20 9.02 -21.74
CA LEU A 270 -11.68 10.21 -21.06
C LEU A 270 -10.25 9.97 -20.55
N LEU A 271 -9.99 8.85 -19.89
CA LEU A 271 -8.64 8.50 -19.42
C LEU A 271 -7.66 8.29 -20.58
N CYS A 272 -8.10 7.70 -21.70
CA CYS A 272 -7.29 7.58 -22.91
C CYS A 272 -6.94 8.95 -23.49
N SER A 273 -7.87 9.91 -23.51
CA SER A 273 -7.64 11.27 -24.00
C SER A 273 -6.59 12.03 -23.17
N MET A 274 -6.38 11.63 -21.92
CA MET A 274 -5.36 12.14 -21.02
C MET A 274 -4.01 11.41 -21.12
N GLY A 275 -3.87 10.44 -22.05
CA GLY A 275 -2.61 9.74 -22.31
C GLY A 275 -2.38 8.48 -21.46
N PHE A 276 -3.42 7.95 -20.82
CA PHE A 276 -3.32 6.74 -19.98
C PHE A 276 -3.65 5.44 -20.70
N GLN A 277 -3.91 5.47 -22.04
CA GLN A 277 -4.36 4.31 -22.84
C GLN A 277 -3.49 3.06 -22.69
N ASP A 278 -2.17 3.24 -22.49
CA ASP A 278 -1.24 2.13 -22.35
C ASP A 278 -1.33 1.44 -20.99
N LEU A 279 -1.83 2.12 -19.96
CA LEU A 279 -2.02 1.59 -18.64
C LEU A 279 -3.33 0.82 -18.49
N LEU A 280 -4.34 1.11 -19.31
CA LEU A 280 -5.70 0.64 -19.13
C LEU A 280 -5.98 -0.67 -19.86
N LEU A 281 -6.70 -1.56 -19.21
CA LEU A 281 -7.34 -2.74 -19.76
C LEU A 281 -8.83 -2.71 -19.38
N LEU A 282 -9.70 -3.09 -20.29
CA LEU A 282 -11.12 -3.30 -20.01
C LEU A 282 -11.34 -4.77 -19.67
N ASP A 283 -12.02 -5.07 -18.57
CA ASP A 283 -12.40 -6.42 -18.17
C ASP A 283 -13.89 -6.43 -17.76
N LEU A 284 -14.76 -7.03 -18.58
CA LEU A 284 -16.19 -7.14 -18.27
C LEU A 284 -16.49 -8.20 -17.20
N GLY A 285 -15.52 -9.02 -16.86
CA GLY A 285 -15.55 -9.94 -15.75
C GLY A 285 -14.82 -9.42 -14.51
N GLU A 286 -14.48 -8.13 -14.47
CA GLU A 286 -13.88 -7.52 -13.28
C GLU A 286 -14.91 -7.48 -12.17
N PHE A 287 -14.60 -8.15 -11.07
CA PHE A 287 -15.49 -8.27 -9.93
C PHE A 287 -14.67 -8.30 -8.65
N ARG A 288 -14.70 -7.20 -7.92
CA ARG A 288 -14.06 -7.16 -6.60
C ARG A 288 -14.95 -7.89 -5.59
N GLY A 289 -14.36 -8.68 -4.70
CA GLY A 289 -15.06 -9.49 -3.72
C GLY A 289 -15.83 -8.72 -2.65
N PHE A 290 -16.20 -7.45 -2.88
CA PHE A 290 -17.03 -6.63 -1.98
C PHE A 290 -18.40 -6.39 -2.62
N ASP A 291 -19.46 -6.72 -1.89
CA ASP A 291 -20.85 -6.64 -2.36
C ASP A 291 -21.41 -5.22 -2.46
N TYR A 292 -20.67 -4.23 -1.93
CA TYR A 292 -21.11 -2.84 -1.95
C TYR A 292 -20.80 -2.08 -3.24
N TYR A 293 -19.95 -2.62 -4.14
CA TYR A 293 -19.73 -1.98 -5.43
C TYR A 293 -20.94 -2.13 -6.34
N ASP A 294 -21.31 -1.02 -6.99
CA ASP A 294 -22.50 -0.95 -7.87
C ASP A 294 -22.24 -0.25 -9.23
N GLY A 295 -21.06 0.32 -9.42
CA GLY A 295 -20.65 1.07 -10.62
C GLY A 295 -19.35 0.59 -11.23
N ILE A 296 -18.52 1.55 -11.63
CA ILE A 296 -17.14 1.32 -12.10
C ILE A 296 -16.33 0.64 -10.99
N VAL A 297 -15.54 -0.36 -11.37
CA VAL A 297 -14.54 -1.02 -10.52
C VAL A 297 -13.21 -1.09 -11.25
N PHE A 298 -12.13 -1.08 -10.49
CA PHE A 298 -10.78 -1.15 -11.05
C PHE A 298 -9.80 -1.78 -10.07
N ASP A 299 -8.85 -2.53 -10.63
CA ASP A 299 -7.71 -3.12 -9.92
C ASP A 299 -6.40 -2.74 -10.59
N VAL A 300 -5.33 -2.62 -9.79
CA VAL A 300 -4.00 -2.35 -10.30
C VAL A 300 -3.07 -3.52 -10.06
N PHE A 301 -2.33 -3.87 -11.13
CA PHE A 301 -1.38 -4.99 -11.16
C PHE A 301 -0.02 -4.51 -11.64
N THR A 302 1.04 -5.17 -11.17
CA THR A 302 2.41 -4.98 -11.67
C THR A 302 3.05 -6.33 -11.99
N ASP A 303 4.06 -6.29 -12.83
CA ASP A 303 4.82 -7.48 -13.20
C ASP A 303 5.51 -8.10 -11.97
N GLY A 304 5.58 -9.43 -11.93
CA GLY A 304 6.26 -10.17 -10.87
C GLY A 304 5.50 -10.31 -9.54
N ILE A 305 4.31 -9.67 -9.40
CA ILE A 305 3.40 -9.84 -8.26
C ILE A 305 2.11 -10.46 -8.80
N GLY A 306 1.83 -11.69 -8.42
CA GLY A 306 0.68 -12.46 -8.91
C GLY A 306 -0.68 -12.05 -8.33
N ILE A 307 -0.76 -10.92 -7.60
CA ILE A 307 -1.95 -10.39 -6.96
C ILE A 307 -2.05 -8.89 -7.21
N GLU A 308 -3.25 -8.32 -7.03
CA GLU A 308 -3.47 -6.87 -7.14
C GLU A 308 -2.68 -6.09 -6.08
N LEU A 309 -2.14 -4.93 -6.48
CA LEU A 309 -1.51 -3.98 -5.54
C LEU A 309 -2.55 -3.18 -4.74
N GLY A 310 -3.76 -3.14 -5.24
CA GLY A 310 -4.88 -2.42 -4.71
C GLY A 310 -5.91 -2.17 -5.79
N GLY A 311 -6.93 -1.38 -5.47
CA GLY A 311 -7.96 -1.00 -6.41
C GLY A 311 -9.17 -0.42 -5.70
N GLY A 312 -10.25 -0.18 -6.42
CA GLY A 312 -11.40 0.50 -5.90
C GLY A 312 -12.60 0.45 -6.83
N GLY A 313 -13.51 1.41 -6.60
CA GLY A 313 -14.69 1.53 -7.43
C GLY A 313 -15.75 2.43 -6.83
N ARG A 314 -16.92 2.47 -7.47
CA ARG A 314 -18.10 3.23 -7.07
C ARG A 314 -19.03 2.37 -6.20
N TYR A 315 -19.55 2.99 -5.13
CA TYR A 315 -20.37 2.33 -4.12
C TYR A 315 -21.45 3.29 -3.57
N ASP A 316 -22.41 3.64 -4.40
CA ASP A 316 -23.38 4.69 -4.12
C ASP A 316 -24.39 4.34 -3.01
N HIS A 317 -24.56 3.04 -2.70
CA HIS A 317 -25.49 2.54 -1.70
C HIS A 317 -24.86 2.11 -0.36
N LEU A 318 -23.52 2.15 -0.23
CA LEU A 318 -22.87 1.71 1.01
C LEU A 318 -23.21 2.62 2.20
N ILE A 319 -23.17 3.94 2.01
CA ILE A 319 -23.50 4.91 3.07
C ILE A 319 -24.96 4.76 3.48
N GLY A 320 -25.86 4.40 2.56
CA GLY A 320 -27.26 4.11 2.80
C GLY A 320 -27.50 2.97 3.79
N ARG A 321 -26.59 2.01 3.90
CA ARG A 321 -26.65 0.93 4.91
C ARG A 321 -26.56 1.47 6.35
N PHE A 322 -26.07 2.71 6.54
CA PHE A 322 -25.97 3.41 7.82
C PHE A 322 -26.90 4.62 7.92
N GLY A 323 -27.62 4.99 6.87
CA GLY A 323 -28.50 6.15 6.85
C GLY A 323 -29.12 6.39 5.48
N ARG A 324 -28.67 7.41 4.75
CA ARG A 324 -29.14 7.73 3.39
C ARG A 324 -28.06 7.44 2.37
N ASP A 325 -28.45 7.09 1.16
CA ASP A 325 -27.54 6.92 0.04
C ASP A 325 -26.82 8.23 -0.30
N ILE A 326 -25.53 8.13 -0.52
CA ILE A 326 -24.67 9.23 -0.98
C ILE A 326 -23.71 8.63 -2.01
N PRO A 327 -23.71 9.14 -3.26
CA PRO A 327 -22.81 8.67 -4.31
C PRO A 327 -21.35 8.74 -3.86
N SER A 328 -20.63 7.66 -4.03
CA SER A 328 -19.27 7.56 -3.51
C SER A 328 -18.39 6.69 -4.39
N THR A 329 -17.11 7.08 -4.49
CA THR A 329 -16.09 6.31 -5.19
C THR A 329 -14.75 6.45 -4.47
N GLY A 330 -13.92 5.41 -4.49
CA GLY A 330 -12.64 5.44 -3.78
C GLY A 330 -11.76 4.26 -4.14
N PHE A 331 -10.56 4.23 -3.55
CA PHE A 331 -9.63 3.11 -3.70
C PHE A 331 -8.74 2.94 -2.47
N ALA A 332 -8.15 1.74 -2.35
CA ALA A 332 -7.10 1.42 -1.39
C ALA A 332 -5.92 0.76 -2.10
N LEU A 333 -4.69 1.17 -1.75
CA LEU A 333 -3.44 0.54 -2.11
C LEU A 333 -2.89 -0.26 -0.92
N ASN A 334 -2.43 -1.48 -1.16
CA ASN A 334 -1.75 -2.30 -0.16
C ASN A 334 -0.27 -1.96 -0.15
N VAL A 335 0.17 -1.25 0.87
CA VAL A 335 1.53 -0.67 0.98
C VAL A 335 2.61 -1.75 0.99
N ASP A 336 2.36 -2.88 1.64
CA ASP A 336 3.28 -4.03 1.67
C ASP A 336 3.45 -4.67 0.29
N ARG A 337 2.38 -4.81 -0.49
CA ARG A 337 2.44 -5.31 -1.87
C ARG A 337 3.13 -4.31 -2.80
N LEU A 338 2.83 -3.03 -2.65
CA LEU A 338 3.47 -1.96 -3.39
C LEU A 338 4.98 -1.88 -3.07
N PHE A 339 5.35 -2.02 -1.80
CA PHE A 339 6.73 -2.08 -1.36
C PHE A 339 7.48 -3.27 -1.99
N ARG A 340 6.86 -4.45 -2.07
CA ARG A 340 7.42 -5.62 -2.78
C ARG A 340 7.58 -5.32 -4.27
N GLY A 341 6.59 -4.71 -4.93
CA GLY A 341 6.66 -4.33 -6.34
C GLY A 341 7.80 -3.37 -6.65
N LEU A 342 8.03 -2.38 -5.82
CA LEU A 342 9.13 -1.44 -5.94
C LEU A 342 10.50 -2.11 -5.74
N ASN A 343 10.63 -3.02 -4.79
CA ASN A 343 11.88 -3.73 -4.50
C ASN A 343 12.28 -4.77 -5.56
N LEU A 344 11.35 -5.26 -6.37
CA LEU A 344 11.67 -6.12 -7.51
C LEU A 344 12.44 -5.36 -8.60
N VAL A 345 12.36 -4.03 -8.61
CA VAL A 345 12.90 -3.18 -9.68
C VAL A 345 14.13 -2.38 -9.24
N ASP A 346 14.21 -1.96 -7.97
CA ASP A 346 15.30 -1.10 -7.52
C ASP A 346 15.80 -1.46 -6.12
N THR A 347 16.99 -2.08 -6.09
CA THR A 347 17.74 -2.38 -4.85
C THR A 347 18.58 -1.18 -4.37
N THR A 348 18.52 -0.03 -5.06
CA THR A 348 19.45 1.11 -4.87
C THR A 348 18.86 2.33 -4.20
N ARG A 349 17.60 2.30 -3.70
CA ARG A 349 17.04 3.43 -2.93
C ARG A 349 17.86 3.65 -1.68
N THR A 350 18.81 4.56 -1.76
CA THR A 350 19.71 4.96 -0.68
C THR A 350 18.92 5.60 0.46
N VAL A 351 18.85 4.87 1.56
CA VAL A 351 18.46 5.47 2.86
C VAL A 351 19.51 6.52 3.21
N THR A 352 19.09 7.72 3.61
CA THR A 352 19.98 8.74 4.16
C THR A 352 20.86 8.12 5.22
N SER A 353 22.14 7.89 4.90
CA SER A 353 23.10 7.22 5.78
C SER A 353 23.29 8.06 7.05
N ALA A 354 23.28 7.40 8.22
CA ALA A 354 23.60 8.07 9.46
C ALA A 354 25.06 8.51 9.45
N VAL A 355 25.37 9.56 10.21
CA VAL A 355 26.73 9.95 10.55
C VAL A 355 27.04 9.43 11.94
N LEU A 356 28.14 8.71 12.09
CA LEU A 356 28.66 8.30 13.40
C LEU A 356 29.63 9.38 13.92
N VAL A 357 29.38 9.91 15.11
CA VAL A 357 30.29 10.83 15.79
C VAL A 357 31.00 10.06 16.91
N VAL A 358 32.33 9.96 16.86
CA VAL A 358 33.16 9.26 17.83
C VAL A 358 34.11 10.24 18.49
N GLY A 359 34.24 10.13 19.79
CA GLY A 359 35.19 10.93 20.56
C GLY A 359 35.64 10.21 21.86
N PRO A 360 36.73 10.63 22.47
CA PRO A 360 37.18 10.04 23.72
C PRO A 360 36.20 10.35 24.87
N VAL A 361 36.10 9.45 25.86
CA VAL A 361 35.22 9.64 27.00
C VAL A 361 35.52 10.96 27.74
N THR A 362 36.73 11.44 27.70
CA THR A 362 37.14 12.73 28.28
C THR A 362 36.53 13.96 27.59
N MET A 363 35.98 13.80 26.38
CA MET A 363 35.32 14.86 25.58
C MET A 363 33.84 14.62 25.45
N THR A 364 33.18 13.94 26.36
CA THR A 364 31.76 13.58 26.32
C THR A 364 30.85 14.82 26.10
N LYS A 365 31.16 15.94 26.76
CA LYS A 365 30.38 17.18 26.65
C LYS A 365 30.41 17.74 25.23
N GLU A 366 31.57 17.79 24.62
CA GLU A 366 31.81 18.25 23.25
C GLU A 366 31.17 17.27 22.25
N LEU A 367 31.31 15.97 22.47
CA LEU A 367 30.68 14.92 21.66
C LEU A 367 29.14 15.10 21.59
N VAL A 368 28.52 15.30 22.76
CA VAL A 368 27.08 15.53 22.85
C VAL A 368 26.68 16.85 22.16
N SER A 369 27.48 17.92 22.35
CA SER A 369 27.24 19.23 21.74
C SER A 369 27.24 19.17 20.21
N VAL A 370 28.30 18.58 19.62
CA VAL A 370 28.47 18.41 18.17
C VAL A 370 27.34 17.54 17.62
N SER A 371 27.04 16.43 18.25
CA SER A 371 25.94 15.54 17.84
C SER A 371 24.58 16.26 17.86
N ARG A 372 24.35 17.12 18.86
CA ARG A 372 23.14 17.95 18.94
C ARG A 372 23.06 18.97 17.80
N GLN A 373 24.14 19.68 17.50
CA GLN A 373 24.19 20.65 16.41
C GLN A 373 23.88 20.00 15.06
N LEU A 374 24.47 18.84 14.77
CA LEU A 374 24.19 18.08 13.56
C LEU A 374 22.74 17.62 13.45
N ARG A 375 22.14 17.16 14.57
CA ARG A 375 20.71 16.79 14.61
C ARG A 375 19.80 18.00 14.36
N GLN A 376 20.15 19.18 14.87
CA GLN A 376 19.36 20.41 14.65
C GLN A 376 19.29 20.84 13.18
N VAL A 377 20.31 20.50 12.39
CA VAL A 377 20.30 20.74 10.92
C VAL A 377 19.78 19.51 10.15
N GLY A 378 19.09 18.58 10.82
CA GLY A 378 18.39 17.47 10.21
C GLY A 378 19.26 16.25 9.89
N VAL A 379 20.51 16.19 10.36
CA VAL A 379 21.38 15.02 10.14
C VAL A 379 21.01 13.89 11.12
N ARG A 380 20.89 12.67 10.62
CA ARG A 380 20.76 11.48 11.48
C ARG A 380 22.11 11.17 12.10
N VAL A 381 22.24 11.28 13.42
CA VAL A 381 23.51 11.13 14.12
C VAL A 381 23.43 10.04 15.17
N ILE A 382 24.38 9.11 15.09
CA ILE A 382 24.71 8.15 16.14
C ILE A 382 26.00 8.64 16.82
N GLN A 383 26.05 8.65 18.14
CA GLN A 383 27.24 9.07 18.89
C GLN A 383 27.80 7.90 19.72
N ARG A 384 29.14 7.80 19.79
CA ARG A 384 29.82 6.76 20.57
C ARG A 384 31.06 7.35 21.24
N ALA A 385 31.13 7.28 22.57
CA ALA A 385 32.32 7.57 23.32
C ALA A 385 33.22 6.33 23.38
N VAL A 386 34.53 6.52 23.21
CA VAL A 386 35.54 5.44 23.26
C VAL A 386 36.63 5.78 24.28
N THR A 387 37.29 4.78 24.85
CA THR A 387 38.42 4.97 25.80
C THR A 387 39.74 5.26 25.09
N ALA A 388 39.81 5.02 23.78
CA ALA A 388 41.00 5.31 22.96
C ALA A 388 41.29 6.83 22.85
N SER A 389 42.52 7.20 22.68
CA SER A 389 43.00 8.58 22.52
C SER A 389 44.15 8.66 21.50
N GLY A 390 44.44 9.85 20.98
CA GLY A 390 45.52 10.05 20.01
C GLY A 390 45.38 9.24 18.73
N GLN A 391 46.42 8.59 18.28
CA GLN A 391 46.40 7.80 17.02
C GLN A 391 45.47 6.57 17.08
N ASP A 392 45.29 5.98 18.27
CA ASP A 392 44.40 4.81 18.45
C ASP A 392 42.94 5.19 18.32
N LEU A 393 42.58 6.47 18.49
CA LEU A 393 41.23 6.97 18.39
C LEU A 393 40.68 6.87 16.95
N VAL A 394 41.51 7.12 15.97
CA VAL A 394 41.09 7.02 14.54
C VAL A 394 40.81 5.56 14.14
N GLY A 395 41.68 4.64 14.64
CA GLY A 395 41.44 3.20 14.44
C GLY A 395 40.15 2.73 15.12
N ALA A 396 39.95 3.08 16.39
CA ALA A 396 38.72 2.74 17.12
C ALA A 396 37.46 3.35 16.51
N ALA A 397 37.55 4.54 15.93
CA ALA A 397 36.45 5.17 15.23
C ALA A 397 36.14 4.48 13.87
N ALA A 398 37.17 4.03 13.15
CA ALA A 398 37.02 3.28 11.91
C ALA A 398 36.34 1.92 12.16
N ASP A 399 36.75 1.22 13.22
CA ASP A 399 36.13 -0.05 13.64
C ASP A 399 34.68 0.15 14.09
N ALA A 400 34.41 1.20 14.88
CA ALA A 400 33.06 1.56 15.29
C ALA A 400 32.12 1.86 14.09
N GLY A 401 32.64 2.52 13.03
CA GLY A 401 31.91 2.76 11.80
C GLY A 401 31.63 1.47 11.02
N LEU A 402 32.57 0.52 11.02
CA LEU A 402 32.38 -0.83 10.45
C LEU A 402 31.32 -1.64 11.21
N GLU A 403 31.44 -1.71 12.55
CA GLU A 403 30.48 -2.43 13.39
C GLU A 403 29.06 -1.89 13.25
N ALA A 404 28.92 -0.56 13.09
CA ALA A 404 27.63 0.10 12.96
C ALA A 404 27.10 0.14 11.49
N ASP A 405 27.89 -0.33 10.52
CA ASP A 405 27.61 -0.21 9.07
C ASP A 405 27.27 1.22 8.64
N ILE A 406 28.07 2.19 9.15
CA ILE A 406 27.89 3.62 8.85
C ILE A 406 29.05 4.09 7.97
N PRO A 407 28.76 4.59 6.75
CA PRO A 407 29.80 4.96 5.80
C PRO A 407 30.59 6.23 6.18
N THR A 408 29.98 7.11 6.98
CA THR A 408 30.59 8.39 7.36
C THR A 408 30.76 8.47 8.87
N THR A 409 32.01 8.57 9.33
CA THR A 409 32.35 8.70 10.76
C THR A 409 33.12 10.01 11.01
N ILE A 410 32.67 10.80 11.95
CA ILE A 410 33.33 12.00 12.45
C ILE A 410 34.11 11.62 13.71
N VAL A 411 35.40 11.93 13.71
CA VAL A 411 36.28 11.65 14.85
C VAL A 411 36.68 12.98 15.52
N MET A 412 36.35 13.11 16.78
CA MET A 412 36.68 14.26 17.61
C MET A 412 37.89 13.97 18.48
N GLY A 413 38.81 14.93 18.64
CA GLY A 413 39.96 14.79 19.56
C GLY A 413 41.14 13.96 19.02
N ALA A 414 41.14 13.62 17.72
CA ALA A 414 42.32 13.05 17.07
C ALA A 414 43.25 14.20 16.66
N ASP A 415 44.53 14.19 17.10
CA ASP A 415 45.65 15.14 16.84
C ASP A 415 45.29 16.31 15.89
N GLN A 416 44.58 17.30 16.40
CA GLN A 416 44.01 18.37 15.58
C GLN A 416 44.62 19.73 15.92
N PRO A 417 44.81 20.64 14.95
CA PRO A 417 45.40 21.94 15.20
C PRO A 417 44.56 22.88 16.07
N ASN A 418 43.24 22.64 16.13
CA ASN A 418 42.34 23.31 17.09
C ASN A 418 41.06 22.49 17.31
N ARG A 419 40.23 22.86 18.34
CA ARG A 419 39.00 22.16 18.75
C ARG A 419 37.86 22.26 17.75
N GLU A 420 37.99 23.07 16.71
CA GLU A 420 36.91 23.31 15.69
C GLU A 420 37.01 22.34 14.51
N HIS A 421 38.12 21.61 14.37
CA HIS A 421 38.33 20.66 13.30
C HIS A 421 37.95 19.24 13.75
N VAL A 422 37.46 18.48 12.77
CA VAL A 422 37.15 17.06 12.94
C VAL A 422 37.79 16.25 11.83
N VAL A 423 38.10 15.01 12.12
CA VAL A 423 38.52 14.05 11.10
C VAL A 423 37.28 13.33 10.58
N VAL A 424 37.03 13.42 9.30
CA VAL A 424 35.94 12.69 8.63
C VAL A 424 36.52 11.46 7.96
N LEU A 425 36.02 10.32 8.32
CA LEU A 425 36.32 9.03 7.70
C LEU A 425 35.13 8.66 6.84
N SER A 426 35.35 8.48 5.54
CA SER A 426 34.30 8.07 4.60
C SER A 426 34.71 6.82 3.84
N ARG A 427 33.72 5.96 3.53
CA ARG A 427 33.88 4.78 2.71
C ARG A 427 33.00 4.92 1.46
N GLN A 428 33.53 4.63 0.29
CA GLN A 428 32.73 4.49 -0.92
C GLN A 428 31.92 3.20 -0.82
N GLN A 429 30.61 3.28 -1.05
CA GLN A 429 29.78 2.09 -1.30
C GLN A 429 30.19 1.50 -2.64
N MET A 430 30.72 0.29 -2.65
CA MET A 430 30.90 -0.47 -3.90
C MET A 430 29.55 -1.06 -4.27
N GLY A 431 29.06 -0.74 -5.47
CA GLY A 431 27.99 -1.49 -6.12
C GLY A 431 28.41 -2.96 -6.29
N ASP A 432 27.46 -3.85 -6.12
CA ASP A 432 27.55 -5.32 -6.23
C ASP A 432 28.37 -6.06 -5.16
N GLY A 433 27.65 -6.55 -4.16
CA GLY A 433 27.77 -7.87 -3.49
C GLY A 433 29.17 -8.43 -3.12
N LYS A 434 30.24 -7.69 -3.28
CA LYS A 434 31.61 -8.14 -2.92
C LYS A 434 32.00 -7.60 -1.53
N THR A 435 32.11 -8.51 -0.58
CA THR A 435 32.69 -8.29 0.74
C THR A 435 34.19 -7.97 0.65
N GLY A 436 34.52 -6.76 0.15
CA GLY A 436 35.85 -6.21 0.15
C GLY A 436 35.88 -4.97 1.06
N ARG A 437 36.92 -4.82 1.89
CA ARG A 437 37.13 -3.61 2.68
C ARG A 437 37.35 -2.44 1.70
N SER A 438 36.33 -1.60 1.49
CA SER A 438 36.45 -0.37 0.71
C SER A 438 37.54 0.54 1.33
N PRO A 439 38.35 1.21 0.53
CA PRO A 439 39.36 2.12 1.04
C PRO A 439 38.73 3.21 1.91
N LEU A 440 39.32 3.45 3.08
CA LEU A 440 38.91 4.48 4.02
C LEU A 440 39.52 5.81 3.60
N HIS A 441 38.70 6.76 3.19
CA HIS A 441 39.14 8.12 2.92
C HIS A 441 39.14 8.93 4.23
N ARG A 442 40.27 9.59 4.51
CA ARG A 442 40.44 10.47 5.68
C ARG A 442 40.57 11.91 5.22
N LYS A 443 39.73 12.80 5.76
CA LYS A 443 39.79 14.24 5.50
C LYS A 443 39.64 15.01 6.80
N THR A 444 40.47 16.02 7.04
CA THR A 444 40.33 16.94 8.17
C THR A 444 39.66 18.21 7.68
N MET A 445 38.60 18.65 8.34
CA MET A 445 37.88 19.85 7.98
C MET A 445 37.22 20.50 9.18
N SER A 446 36.76 21.75 9.06
CA SER A 446 35.98 22.38 10.11
C SER A 446 34.56 21.75 10.18
N MET A 447 33.92 21.84 11.34
CA MET A 447 32.52 21.41 11.49
C MET A 447 31.56 22.21 10.60
N SER A 448 31.87 23.48 10.36
CA SER A 448 31.09 24.35 9.46
C SER A 448 31.14 23.85 8.01
N ASP A 449 32.35 23.52 7.52
CA ASP A 449 32.54 23.00 6.16
C ASP A 449 31.89 21.62 5.99
N PHE A 450 32.00 20.76 7.00
CA PHE A 450 31.30 19.46 6.98
C PHE A 450 29.78 19.64 6.93
N THR A 451 29.23 20.52 7.75
CA THR A 451 27.78 20.77 7.75
C THR A 451 27.32 21.38 6.42
N ALA A 452 28.12 22.23 5.78
CA ALA A 452 27.84 22.78 4.46
C ALA A 452 27.83 21.69 3.36
N SER A 453 28.81 20.76 3.40
CA SER A 453 28.89 19.66 2.42
C SER A 453 27.65 18.75 2.47
N LEU A 454 27.10 18.50 3.67
CA LEU A 454 25.88 17.70 3.82
C LEU A 454 24.59 18.36 3.29
N ARG A 455 24.57 19.69 3.15
CA ARG A 455 23.43 20.43 2.55
C ARG A 455 23.47 20.34 1.04
N THR A 456 24.65 20.45 0.44
CA THR A 456 24.85 20.36 -1.02
C THR A 456 24.51 18.97 -1.57
N ASP A 457 24.83 17.91 -0.83
CA ASP A 457 24.50 16.53 -1.21
C ASP A 457 22.96 16.26 -1.16
N ARG A 458 22.20 17.04 -0.37
CA ARG A 458 20.74 16.92 -0.30
C ARG A 458 20.02 17.67 -1.42
N GLU A 459 20.54 18.82 -1.85
CA GLU A 459 19.97 19.63 -2.94
C GLU A 459 20.26 19.02 -4.32
N GLY A 460 21.29 18.20 -4.45
CA GLY A 460 21.62 17.45 -5.68
C GLY A 460 20.87 16.11 -5.83
N ALA A 461 20.14 15.67 -4.79
CA ALA A 461 19.38 14.41 -4.76
C ALA A 461 17.85 14.62 -4.79
N SER A 462 17.38 15.86 -4.85
CA SER A 462 15.98 16.27 -5.05
C SER A 462 15.80 16.68 -6.53
#